data_b199e0e4d794ad759ae3bcd50a32e921
#
_entry.id   b199e0e4d794ad759ae3bcd50a32e921
#
_cell.length_a   1.000
_cell.length_b   1.000
_cell.length_c   1.000
_cell.angle_alpha   90.00
_cell.angle_beta   90.00
_cell.angle_gamma   90.00
#
_symmetry.space_group_name_H-M   'P 1'
#
loop_
_entity.id
_entity.type
_entity.pdbx_description
1 polymer ?
#
loop_
_entity_poly.entity_id
_entity_poly.type
_entity_poly.pdbx_seq_one_letter_code
_entity_poly.pdbx_strand_id
1 'polypeptide(L)'
;MSWRKRLKGLLPSQPAPVAPPPKPKPAAPRKKGPPKHVAVTVLGMEGEALEQVLQTAQTQCAARGARPIFVTDGHDFTSFRRRKLTVEQVVDAEARLLAAPDLAWRTYRRRQYTLIAARWRPIAVISFGRSPDEDCLEALQQEP
;
A
#
# COMPACT_ATOMS: atom_id res chain seq x y z
N MET A 1 -72.18 7.04 -53.03
CA MET A 1 -70.71 6.88 -53.08
C MET A 1 -70.13 7.14 -51.70
N SER A 2 -69.58 6.12 -51.13
CA SER A 2 -69.18 6.13 -49.76
C SER A 2 -67.76 6.72 -49.55
N TRP A 3 -67.64 7.82 -48.90
CA TRP A 3 -66.38 8.52 -48.57
C TRP A 3 -65.51 7.81 -47.53
N ARG A 4 -65.92 6.63 -47.08
CA ARG A 4 -65.25 5.91 -45.97
C ARG A 4 -64.06 5.05 -46.37
N LYS A 5 -63.61 5.05 -47.60
CA LYS A 5 -62.51 4.16 -48.03
C LYS A 5 -61.15 4.82 -48.27
N ARG A 6 -60.96 6.10 -47.92
CA ARG A 6 -59.72 6.81 -48.18
C ARG A 6 -58.91 7.26 -46.96
N LEU A 7 -59.22 6.80 -45.74
CA LEU A 7 -58.52 7.21 -44.54
C LEU A 7 -57.77 6.05 -43.84
N LYS A 8 -57.46 4.97 -44.59
CA LYS A 8 -56.66 3.85 -44.00
C LYS A 8 -55.15 3.96 -44.21
N GLY A 9 -54.62 5.12 -44.58
CA GLY A 9 -53.21 5.26 -44.92
C GLY A 9 -52.40 6.32 -44.18
N LEU A 10 -52.99 6.97 -43.16
CA LEU A 10 -52.36 8.09 -42.45
C LEU A 10 -52.35 7.91 -40.93
N LEU A 11 -52.01 6.72 -40.44
CA LEU A 11 -51.55 6.59 -39.08
C LEU A 11 -50.05 6.82 -39.06
N PRO A 12 -49.52 7.81 -38.35
CA PRO A 12 -48.08 7.95 -38.21
C PRO A 12 -47.55 6.68 -37.56
N SER A 13 -46.63 6.04 -38.27
CA SER A 13 -45.89 4.92 -37.73
C SER A 13 -45.29 5.33 -36.36
N GLN A 14 -45.76 4.72 -35.32
CA GLN A 14 -45.13 4.91 -34.01
C GLN A 14 -43.67 4.52 -34.17
N PRO A 15 -42.71 5.36 -33.74
CA PRO A 15 -41.32 4.97 -33.73
C PRO A 15 -41.18 3.70 -32.88
N ALA A 16 -40.49 2.71 -33.45
CA ALA A 16 -40.19 1.47 -32.72
C ALA A 16 -39.57 1.81 -31.36
N PRO A 17 -39.93 1.12 -30.28
CA PRO A 17 -39.33 1.38 -28.98
C PRO A 17 -37.81 1.23 -29.08
N VAL A 18 -37.09 2.32 -28.84
CA VAL A 18 -35.64 2.31 -28.80
C VAL A 18 -35.22 1.35 -27.69
N ALA A 19 -34.54 0.27 -28.03
CA ALA A 19 -34.02 -0.66 -27.06
C ALA A 19 -33.13 0.10 -26.05
N PRO A 20 -33.27 -0.14 -24.72
CA PRO A 20 -32.42 0.54 -23.75
C PRO A 20 -30.93 0.23 -24.07
N PRO A 21 -30.03 1.20 -23.93
CA PRO A 21 -28.62 0.97 -24.19
C PRO A 21 -28.13 -0.21 -23.37
N PRO A 22 -27.29 -1.09 -23.91
CA PRO A 22 -26.78 -2.23 -23.18
C PRO A 22 -26.06 -1.72 -21.92
N LYS A 23 -26.44 -2.26 -20.76
CA LYS A 23 -25.76 -1.95 -19.50
C LYS A 23 -24.27 -2.21 -19.70
N PRO A 24 -23.38 -1.27 -19.31
CA PRO A 24 -21.95 -1.48 -19.45
C PRO A 24 -21.59 -2.79 -18.70
N LYS A 25 -20.99 -3.73 -19.42
CA LYS A 25 -20.49 -4.95 -18.80
C LYS A 25 -19.54 -4.55 -17.67
N PRO A 26 -19.66 -5.11 -16.47
CA PRO A 26 -18.69 -4.83 -15.42
C PRO A 26 -17.30 -5.13 -15.99
N ALA A 27 -16.40 -4.15 -15.91
CA ALA A 27 -15.04 -4.33 -16.37
C ALA A 27 -14.47 -5.57 -15.67
N ALA A 28 -13.90 -6.51 -16.44
CA ALA A 28 -13.24 -7.67 -15.89
C ALA A 28 -12.22 -7.19 -14.83
N PRO A 29 -12.11 -7.83 -13.64
CA PRO A 29 -11.17 -7.40 -12.64
C PRO A 29 -9.77 -7.39 -13.27
N ARG A 30 -9.18 -6.22 -13.40
CA ARG A 30 -7.80 -6.09 -13.88
C ARG A 30 -6.97 -6.94 -12.95
N LYS A 31 -6.25 -7.93 -13.48
CA LYS A 31 -5.26 -8.69 -12.71
C LYS A 31 -4.36 -7.68 -12.03
N LYS A 32 -4.55 -7.50 -10.73
CA LYS A 32 -3.68 -6.63 -9.94
C LYS A 32 -2.30 -7.25 -10.02
N GLY A 33 -1.33 -6.51 -10.53
CA GLY A 33 0.07 -6.92 -10.47
C GLY A 33 0.52 -7.17 -9.02
N PRO A 34 1.74 -7.68 -8.81
CA PRO A 34 2.24 -7.91 -7.46
C PRO A 34 2.13 -6.62 -6.64
N PRO A 35 1.79 -6.71 -5.34
CA PRO A 35 1.62 -5.53 -4.51
C PRO A 35 2.92 -4.75 -4.45
N LYS A 36 2.85 -3.43 -4.67
CA LYS A 36 3.97 -2.52 -4.48
C LYS A 36 4.12 -2.23 -3.00
N HIS A 37 5.32 -2.34 -2.47
CA HIS A 37 5.60 -2.04 -1.06
C HIS A 37 6.36 -0.72 -0.93
N VAL A 38 6.08 0.01 0.15
CA VAL A 38 6.81 1.21 0.56
C VAL A 38 7.34 0.96 1.96
N ALA A 39 8.64 1.08 2.16
CA ALA A 39 9.22 0.99 3.49
C ALA A 39 8.99 2.31 4.24
N VAL A 40 8.42 2.23 5.43
CA VAL A 40 8.14 3.37 6.30
C VAL A 40 8.89 3.17 7.61
N THR A 41 9.94 3.93 7.84
CA THR A 41 10.70 3.83 9.08
C THR A 41 10.08 4.74 10.14
N VAL A 42 9.87 4.19 11.33
CA VAL A 42 9.26 4.89 12.48
C VAL A 42 10.12 4.71 13.73
N LEU A 43 11.42 4.87 13.58
CA LEU A 43 12.39 4.66 14.65
C LEU A 43 12.21 5.68 15.78
N GLY A 44 12.19 5.20 17.01
CA GLY A 44 12.05 6.02 18.19
C GLY A 44 10.67 6.66 18.37
N MET A 45 9.65 6.23 17.62
CA MET A 45 8.30 6.74 17.73
C MET A 45 7.41 5.84 18.58
N GLU A 46 6.61 6.46 19.44
CA GLU A 46 5.69 5.80 20.35
C GLU A 46 4.40 6.62 20.52
N GLY A 47 3.39 6.00 21.11
CA GLY A 47 2.16 6.65 21.53
C GLY A 47 1.38 7.30 20.40
N GLU A 48 0.82 8.48 20.65
CA GLU A 48 -0.05 9.18 19.71
C GLU A 48 0.67 9.61 18.42
N ALA A 49 1.93 10.02 18.50
CA ALA A 49 2.73 10.39 17.34
C ALA A 49 2.89 9.21 16.38
N LEU A 50 3.14 8.01 16.91
CA LEU A 50 3.18 6.78 16.11
C LEU A 50 1.82 6.51 15.46
N GLU A 51 0.72 6.59 16.21
CA GLU A 51 -0.63 6.35 15.69
C GLU A 51 -0.98 7.27 14.51
N GLN A 52 -0.65 8.54 14.59
CA GLN A 52 -0.88 9.51 13.53
C GLN A 52 -0.07 9.17 12.26
N VAL A 53 1.18 8.78 12.43
CA VAL A 53 2.03 8.37 11.31
C VAL A 53 1.53 7.09 10.66
N LEU A 54 1.12 6.08 11.46
CA LEU A 54 0.57 4.84 10.93
C LEU A 54 -0.67 5.09 10.07
N GLN A 55 -1.58 5.93 10.56
CA GLN A 55 -2.78 6.30 9.83
C GLN A 55 -2.46 7.06 8.54
N THR A 56 -1.59 8.05 8.60
CA THR A 56 -1.19 8.87 7.46
C THR A 56 -0.52 8.02 6.38
N ALA A 57 0.47 7.21 6.77
CA ALA A 57 1.19 6.35 5.83
C ALA A 57 0.27 5.30 5.20
N GLN A 58 -0.62 4.69 5.98
CA GLN A 58 -1.59 3.72 5.47
C GLN A 58 -2.51 4.35 4.43
N THR A 59 -3.04 5.54 4.70
CA THR A 59 -3.92 6.28 3.78
C THR A 59 -3.19 6.68 2.50
N GLN A 60 -1.99 7.25 2.62
CA GLN A 60 -1.20 7.69 1.46
C GLN A 60 -0.74 6.53 0.58
N CYS A 61 -0.32 5.42 1.18
CA CYS A 61 0.06 4.23 0.42
C CYS A 61 -1.14 3.62 -0.30
N ALA A 62 -2.30 3.51 0.37
CA ALA A 62 -3.52 2.99 -0.24
C ALA A 62 -3.97 3.83 -1.44
N ALA A 63 -3.91 5.16 -1.35
CA ALA A 63 -4.23 6.07 -2.45
C ALA A 63 -3.34 5.87 -3.69
N ARG A 64 -2.12 5.35 -3.50
CA ARG A 64 -1.15 5.07 -4.57
C ARG A 64 -1.12 3.59 -4.99
N GLY A 65 -2.02 2.78 -4.47
CA GLY A 65 -2.06 1.34 -4.73
C GLY A 65 -0.85 0.58 -4.17
N ALA A 66 -0.23 1.10 -3.11
CA ALA A 66 0.91 0.50 -2.44
C ALA A 66 0.55 0.04 -1.03
N ARG A 67 1.39 -0.82 -0.44
CA ARG A 67 1.26 -1.29 0.94
C ARG A 67 2.44 -0.81 1.76
N PRO A 68 2.23 -0.19 2.93
CA PRO A 68 3.33 0.18 3.81
C PRO A 68 3.89 -1.05 4.53
N ILE A 69 5.21 -1.11 4.63
CA ILE A 69 5.96 -2.02 5.51
C ILE A 69 6.64 -1.13 6.54
N PHE A 70 6.21 -1.23 7.77
CA PHE A 70 6.77 -0.40 8.84
C PHE A 70 8.04 -1.04 9.40
N VAL A 71 9.05 -0.21 9.62
CA VAL A 71 10.32 -0.60 10.26
C VAL A 71 10.44 0.16 11.57
N THR A 72 10.47 -0.56 12.68
CA THR A 72 10.54 0.01 14.02
C THR A 72 11.64 -0.63 14.85
N ASP A 73 12.20 0.12 15.78
CA ASP A 73 13.08 -0.36 16.86
C ASP A 73 12.34 -0.52 18.19
N GLY A 74 11.05 -0.20 18.22
CA GLY A 74 10.19 -0.34 19.38
C GLY A 74 9.81 -1.80 19.68
N HIS A 75 9.34 -2.03 20.91
CA HIS A 75 8.91 -3.36 21.37
C HIS A 75 7.38 -3.49 21.50
N ASP A 76 6.65 -2.38 21.41
CA ASP A 76 5.18 -2.40 21.45
C ASP A 76 4.58 -2.45 20.04
N PHE A 77 4.01 -3.59 19.72
CA PHE A 77 3.37 -3.84 18.42
C PHE A 77 1.85 -3.70 18.46
N THR A 78 1.28 -3.23 19.56
CA THR A 78 -0.19 -3.17 19.73
C THR A 78 -0.88 -2.37 18.64
N SER A 79 -0.36 -1.19 18.32
CA SER A 79 -0.90 -0.31 17.29
C SER A 79 -0.85 -0.95 15.89
N PHE A 80 0.24 -1.61 15.56
CA PHE A 80 0.40 -2.30 14.29
C PHE A 80 -0.58 -3.48 14.14
N ARG A 81 -0.71 -4.29 15.18
CA ARG A 81 -1.62 -5.44 15.20
C ARG A 81 -3.08 -5.01 15.09
N ARG A 82 -3.48 -3.99 15.85
CA ARG A 82 -4.84 -3.44 15.80
C ARG A 82 -5.23 -2.97 14.41
N ARG A 83 -4.29 -2.39 13.68
CA ARG A 83 -4.48 -1.91 12.30
C ARG A 83 -4.17 -2.95 11.23
N LYS A 84 -3.77 -4.16 11.62
CA LYS A 84 -3.36 -5.25 10.70
C LYS A 84 -2.26 -4.81 9.73
N LEU A 85 -1.29 -4.06 10.24
CA LEU A 85 -0.16 -3.55 9.47
C LEU A 85 1.00 -4.54 9.51
N THR A 86 1.78 -4.58 8.43
CA THR A 86 3.03 -5.32 8.38
C THR A 86 4.13 -4.51 9.03
N VAL A 87 4.84 -5.11 9.97
CA VAL A 87 5.93 -4.48 10.70
C VAL A 87 7.15 -5.39 10.74
N GLU A 88 8.31 -4.81 10.51
CA GLU A 88 9.63 -5.42 10.70
C GLU A 88 10.32 -4.72 11.87
N GLN A 89 10.83 -5.49 12.79
CA GLN A 89 11.58 -4.96 13.93
C GLN A 89 13.08 -4.99 13.62
N VAL A 90 13.74 -3.85 13.84
CA VAL A 90 15.19 -3.78 13.88
C VAL A 90 15.64 -3.78 15.35
N VAL A 91 16.65 -4.57 15.63
CA VAL A 91 17.14 -4.75 17.00
C VAL A 91 17.95 -3.52 17.41
N ASP A 92 17.74 -3.03 18.62
CA ASP A 92 18.54 -1.96 19.20
C ASP A 92 19.96 -2.43 19.60
N ALA A 93 20.81 -1.49 20.01
CA ALA A 93 22.19 -1.79 20.36
C ALA A 93 22.32 -2.75 21.55
N GLU A 94 21.43 -2.62 22.54
CA GLU A 94 21.46 -3.45 23.74
C GLU A 94 21.08 -4.91 23.43
N ALA A 95 19.98 -5.10 22.73
CA ALA A 95 19.55 -6.44 22.32
C ALA A 95 20.57 -7.10 21.36
N ARG A 96 21.26 -6.31 20.52
CA ARG A 96 22.35 -6.80 19.68
C ARG A 96 23.50 -7.38 20.48
N LEU A 97 23.92 -6.70 21.56
CA LEU A 97 25.00 -7.19 22.41
C LEU A 97 24.70 -8.57 23.01
N LEU A 98 23.44 -8.87 23.28
CA LEU A 98 23.01 -10.18 23.75
C LEU A 98 22.98 -11.24 22.65
N ALA A 99 22.56 -10.86 21.45
CA ALA A 99 22.35 -11.79 20.34
C ALA A 99 23.61 -12.06 19.49
N ALA A 100 24.47 -11.06 19.29
CA ALA A 100 25.65 -11.16 18.43
C ALA A 100 26.77 -10.21 18.92
N PRO A 101 27.41 -10.51 20.06
CA PRO A 101 28.38 -9.61 20.70
C PRO A 101 29.60 -9.31 19.82
N ASP A 102 30.03 -10.26 18.99
CA ASP A 102 31.23 -10.14 18.17
C ASP A 102 31.04 -9.39 16.85
N LEU A 103 29.79 -9.07 16.51
CA LEU A 103 29.47 -8.37 15.27
C LEU A 103 29.44 -6.87 15.47
N ALA A 104 30.20 -6.11 14.66
CA ALA A 104 30.18 -4.66 14.67
C ALA A 104 28.74 -4.14 14.48
N TRP A 105 28.34 -3.16 15.30
CA TRP A 105 26.96 -2.62 15.31
C TRP A 105 26.51 -2.12 13.92
N ARG A 106 27.40 -1.39 13.24
CA ARG A 106 27.10 -0.87 11.89
C ARG A 106 26.80 -2.00 10.89
N THR A 107 27.65 -3.03 10.89
CA THR A 107 27.49 -4.21 10.00
C THR A 107 26.20 -4.95 10.31
N TYR A 108 25.89 -5.12 11.58
CA TYR A 108 24.68 -5.81 12.03
C TYR A 108 23.41 -5.06 11.57
N ARG A 109 23.34 -3.75 11.79
CA ARG A 109 22.21 -2.94 11.34
C ARG A 109 22.04 -2.99 9.82
N ARG A 110 23.10 -2.74 9.07
CA ARG A 110 23.06 -2.82 7.61
C ARG A 110 22.53 -4.17 7.14
N ARG A 111 22.95 -5.26 7.74
CA ARG A 111 22.44 -6.60 7.42
C ARG A 111 20.94 -6.74 7.68
N GLN A 112 20.43 -6.22 8.77
CA GLN A 112 18.99 -6.24 9.05
C GLN A 112 18.20 -5.53 7.95
N TYR A 113 18.61 -4.33 7.56
CA TYR A 113 17.94 -3.56 6.51
C TYR A 113 18.06 -4.23 5.13
N THR A 114 19.18 -4.84 4.83
CA THR A 114 19.35 -5.62 3.60
C THR A 114 18.37 -6.81 3.53
N LEU A 115 18.14 -7.49 4.64
CA LEU A 115 17.18 -8.59 4.72
C LEU A 115 15.74 -8.11 4.52
N ILE A 116 15.39 -6.95 5.08
CA ILE A 116 14.07 -6.32 4.86
C ILE A 116 13.90 -5.97 3.38
N ALA A 117 14.90 -5.36 2.76
CA ALA A 117 14.89 -5.02 1.34
C ALA A 117 14.72 -6.26 0.45
N ALA A 118 15.45 -7.33 0.75
CA ALA A 118 15.36 -8.58 0.00
C ALA A 118 13.99 -9.25 0.12
N ARG A 119 13.35 -9.17 1.30
CA ARG A 119 12.03 -9.74 1.55
C ARG A 119 10.91 -8.97 0.87
N TRP A 120 10.92 -7.64 0.99
CA TRP A 120 9.78 -6.81 0.61
C TRP A 120 9.98 -6.03 -0.68
N ARG A 121 11.21 -5.83 -1.12
CA ARG A 121 11.58 -5.07 -2.34
C ARG A 121 10.82 -3.74 -2.43
N PRO A 122 10.99 -2.84 -1.44
CA PRO A 122 10.26 -1.59 -1.42
C PRO A 122 10.62 -0.71 -2.62
N ILE A 123 9.61 -0.10 -3.22
CA ILE A 123 9.79 0.84 -4.34
C ILE A 123 10.18 2.25 -3.88
N ALA A 124 9.99 2.55 -2.61
CA ALA A 124 10.32 3.82 -1.99
C ALA A 124 10.52 3.64 -0.48
N VAL A 125 11.27 4.53 0.12
CA VAL A 125 11.50 4.61 1.57
C VAL A 125 11.07 5.97 2.07
N ILE A 126 10.26 5.99 3.13
CA ILE A 126 9.82 7.21 3.81
C ILE A 126 10.21 7.08 5.28
N SER A 127 10.84 8.09 5.83
CA SER A 127 11.30 8.11 7.21
C SER A 127 10.50 9.11 8.03
N PHE A 128 9.99 8.63 9.17
CA PHE A 128 9.39 9.43 10.23
C PHE A 128 10.15 9.20 11.52
N GLY A 129 10.11 10.16 12.44
CA GLY A 129 10.87 10.07 13.67
C GLY A 129 12.39 10.18 13.44
N ARG A 130 13.15 9.30 14.09
CA ARG A 130 14.60 9.24 13.88
C ARG A 130 14.92 8.59 12.54
N SER A 131 15.69 9.27 11.70
CA SER A 131 16.12 8.68 10.43
C SER A 131 17.12 7.53 10.66
N PRO A 132 17.02 6.46 9.88
CA PRO A 132 18.08 5.45 9.82
C PRO A 132 19.39 6.08 9.33
N ASP A 133 20.51 5.44 9.66
CA ASP A 133 21.79 5.84 9.10
C ASP A 133 21.81 5.69 7.58
N GLU A 134 22.65 6.45 6.91
CA GLU A 134 22.76 6.48 5.46
C GLU A 134 22.98 5.08 4.86
N ASP A 135 23.87 4.28 5.45
CA ASP A 135 24.12 2.90 5.03
C ASP A 135 22.87 2.01 5.12
N CYS A 136 22.00 2.26 6.09
CA CYS A 136 20.75 1.52 6.25
C CYS A 136 19.71 1.95 5.21
N LEU A 137 19.65 3.25 4.90
CA LEU A 137 18.78 3.77 3.84
C LEU A 137 19.21 3.24 2.47
N GLU A 138 20.51 3.24 2.17
CA GLU A 138 21.05 2.62 0.97
C GLU A 138 20.68 1.15 0.85
N ALA A 139 20.79 0.40 1.96
CA ALA A 139 20.43 -1.01 1.98
C ALA A 139 18.94 -1.25 1.66
N LEU A 140 18.03 -0.35 2.10
CA LEU A 140 16.61 -0.43 1.78
C LEU A 140 16.29 -0.07 0.32
N GLN A 141 17.14 0.74 -0.30
CA GLN A 141 16.93 1.25 -1.66
C GLN A 141 17.63 0.41 -2.73
N GLN A 142 18.48 -0.55 -2.33
CA GLN A 142 19.17 -1.42 -3.29
C GLN A 142 18.15 -2.28 -4.04
N GLU A 143 18.11 -2.10 -5.34
CA GLU A 143 17.48 -3.07 -6.23
C GLU A 143 18.26 -4.39 -6.16
N PRO A 144 17.57 -5.52 -6.14
CA PRO A 144 18.20 -6.84 -6.14
C PRO A 144 18.95 -7.12 -7.43
#